data_bec17289044413dfafcc537c1ab51ff4
#
_entry.id   bec17289044413dfafcc537c1ab51ff4
#
_cell.length_a   1.000
_cell.length_b   1.000
_cell.length_c   1.000
_cell.angle_alpha   90.00
_cell.angle_beta   90.00
_cell.angle_gamma   90.00
#
_symmetry.space_group_name_H-M   'P 1'
#
loop_
_entity.id
_entity.type
_entity.pdbx_description
1 polymer ?
#
loop_
_entity_poly.entity_id
_entity_poly.type
_entity_poly.pdbx_seq_one_letter_code
_entity_poly.pdbx_strand_id
1 'polypeptide(L)'
;MKILFAVLSFFVVLMAAGQDKPEGLFINSKAPDFKLKDQSGVEVSLKELRKKGQTVLIFYRGNWCPYCNKQLKGLQDSLQLITEKGAQLIAITPETKGGIDSTVAKTGAIFPILYDEEGKLAAAYQVSFKVDEKTVNRYKMAGIDLLKTNNQKAAVLPVPAVYIINKEGTITYRYFDDNYRRRVTVKEILANIK
;
A
#
# COMPACT_ATOMS: atom_id res chain seq x y z
N MET A 1 23.25 -63.89 15.27
CA MET A 1 22.16 -62.95 15.44
C MET A 1 22.74 -61.54 15.39
N LYS A 2 22.73 -60.90 14.21
CA LYS A 2 23.35 -59.59 14.00
C LYS A 2 22.21 -58.56 13.94
N ILE A 3 22.11 -57.66 14.93
CA ILE A 3 21.13 -56.61 15.01
C ILE A 3 21.68 -55.39 14.23
N LEU A 4 21.02 -55.07 13.15
CA LEU A 4 21.36 -53.91 12.30
C LEU A 4 20.63 -52.67 12.83
N PHE A 5 21.35 -51.74 13.47
CA PHE A 5 20.78 -50.42 13.86
C PHE A 5 20.74 -49.50 12.62
N ALA A 6 19.54 -49.26 12.11
CA ALA A 6 19.32 -48.24 11.11
C ALA A 6 19.18 -46.88 11.81
N VAL A 7 20.22 -46.03 11.67
CA VAL A 7 20.16 -44.64 12.12
C VAL A 7 19.40 -43.83 11.06
N LEU A 8 18.15 -43.46 11.36
CA LEU A 8 17.34 -42.60 10.54
C LEU A 8 17.76 -41.14 10.83
N SER A 9 18.63 -40.58 10.01
CA SER A 9 18.98 -39.15 10.09
C SER A 9 17.83 -38.29 9.62
N PHE A 10 17.17 -37.65 10.58
CA PHE A 10 16.12 -36.65 10.31
C PHE A 10 16.79 -35.34 9.90
N PHE A 11 16.85 -35.08 8.61
CA PHE A 11 17.30 -33.78 8.08
C PHE A 11 16.20 -32.75 8.31
N VAL A 12 16.32 -31.99 9.40
CA VAL A 12 15.50 -30.77 9.61
C VAL A 12 16.04 -29.70 8.69
N VAL A 13 15.38 -29.52 7.55
CA VAL A 13 15.63 -28.35 6.70
C VAL A 13 15.05 -27.14 7.43
N LEU A 14 15.89 -26.38 8.13
CA LEU A 14 15.54 -25.04 8.58
C LEU A 14 15.39 -24.18 7.31
N MET A 15 14.15 -24.01 6.87
CA MET A 15 13.82 -22.92 5.95
C MET A 15 14.05 -21.61 6.70
N ALA A 16 15.20 -20.98 6.46
CA ALA A 16 15.39 -19.58 6.82
C ALA A 16 14.34 -18.79 6.03
N ALA A 17 13.29 -18.36 6.72
CA ALA A 17 12.33 -17.40 6.19
C ALA A 17 13.07 -16.06 6.03
N GLY A 18 13.83 -15.92 4.95
CA GLY A 18 14.31 -14.65 4.49
C GLY A 18 13.06 -13.80 4.26
N GLN A 19 13.03 -12.61 4.84
CA GLN A 19 11.95 -11.66 4.60
C GLN A 19 12.07 -11.28 3.12
N ASP A 20 11.26 -11.90 2.26
CA ASP A 20 11.24 -11.58 0.83
C ASP A 20 10.97 -10.09 0.68
N LYS A 21 11.82 -9.42 -0.10
CA LYS A 21 11.59 -8.02 -0.42
C LYS A 21 10.25 -7.91 -1.13
N PRO A 22 9.42 -6.91 -0.77
CA PRO A 22 8.18 -6.70 -1.49
C PRO A 22 8.47 -6.39 -2.96
N GLU A 23 7.77 -7.06 -3.85
CA GLU A 23 7.91 -6.87 -5.31
C GLU A 23 6.68 -6.20 -5.92
N GLY A 24 5.58 -6.17 -5.17
CA GLY A 24 4.28 -5.72 -5.64
C GLY A 24 3.66 -6.68 -6.67
N LEU A 25 2.35 -6.64 -6.81
CA LEU A 25 1.65 -7.46 -7.81
C LEU A 25 1.98 -7.00 -9.23
N PHE A 26 2.03 -7.95 -10.16
CA PHE A 26 2.36 -7.69 -11.56
C PHE A 26 1.12 -7.28 -12.39
N ILE A 27 1.38 -6.64 -13.54
CA ILE A 27 0.37 -6.39 -14.56
C ILE A 27 -0.25 -7.73 -15.01
N ASN A 28 -1.54 -7.73 -15.29
CA ASN A 28 -2.40 -8.88 -15.58
C ASN A 28 -2.75 -9.76 -14.36
N SER A 29 -2.24 -9.47 -13.17
CA SER A 29 -2.73 -10.11 -11.93
C SER A 29 -4.13 -9.63 -11.58
N LYS A 30 -4.90 -10.49 -10.91
CA LYS A 30 -6.14 -10.06 -10.25
C LYS A 30 -5.80 -9.21 -9.03
N ALA A 31 -6.43 -8.05 -8.94
CA ALA A 31 -6.33 -7.18 -7.79
C ALA A 31 -7.07 -7.81 -6.60
N PRO A 32 -6.42 -7.96 -5.43
CA PRO A 32 -7.11 -8.35 -4.20
C PRO A 32 -8.26 -7.39 -3.90
N ASP A 33 -9.42 -7.94 -3.60
CA ASP A 33 -10.60 -7.15 -3.24
C ASP A 33 -10.44 -6.59 -1.83
N PHE A 34 -11.14 -5.50 -1.54
CA PHE A 34 -11.13 -4.89 -0.21
C PHE A 34 -12.46 -4.22 0.10
N LYS A 35 -12.69 -4.03 1.40
CA LYS A 35 -13.83 -3.33 1.96
C LYS A 35 -13.34 -2.61 3.22
N LEU A 36 -13.05 -1.33 3.11
CA LEU A 36 -12.42 -0.51 4.14
C LEU A 36 -13.19 0.80 4.31
N LYS A 37 -13.02 1.47 5.46
CA LYS A 37 -13.62 2.78 5.70
C LYS A 37 -12.68 3.90 5.27
N ASP A 38 -13.24 4.93 4.69
CA ASP A 38 -12.53 6.17 4.38
C ASP A 38 -12.44 7.11 5.61
N GLN A 39 -11.85 8.30 5.41
CA GLN A 39 -11.70 9.34 6.43
C GLN A 39 -13.02 9.82 7.03
N SER A 40 -14.12 9.67 6.32
CA SER A 40 -15.48 10.05 6.75
C SER A 40 -16.23 8.89 7.41
N GLY A 41 -15.62 7.70 7.48
CA GLY A 41 -16.23 6.47 8.00
C GLY A 41 -17.12 5.75 7.00
N VAL A 42 -17.19 6.23 5.75
CA VAL A 42 -17.95 5.60 4.66
C VAL A 42 -17.21 4.36 4.18
N GLU A 43 -17.93 3.27 4.00
CA GLU A 43 -17.39 2.02 3.51
C GLU A 43 -17.14 2.09 2.00
N VAL A 44 -15.91 1.77 1.61
CA VAL A 44 -15.45 1.74 0.21
C VAL A 44 -14.97 0.34 -0.13
N SER A 45 -15.46 -0.25 -1.22
CA SER A 45 -14.99 -1.56 -1.70
C SER A 45 -14.53 -1.49 -3.14
N LEU A 46 -13.50 -2.26 -3.48
CA LEU A 46 -13.01 -2.35 -4.86
C LEU A 46 -14.12 -2.85 -5.80
N LYS A 47 -14.95 -3.79 -5.34
CA LYS A 47 -16.09 -4.33 -6.11
C LYS A 47 -17.05 -3.22 -6.58
N GLU A 48 -17.40 -2.27 -5.69
CA GLU A 48 -18.29 -1.16 -6.05
C GLU A 48 -17.58 -0.09 -6.89
N LEU A 49 -16.32 0.18 -6.63
CA LEU A 49 -15.51 1.10 -7.44
C LEU A 49 -15.44 0.64 -8.90
N ARG A 50 -15.15 -0.63 -9.14
CA ARG A 50 -15.03 -1.21 -10.48
C ARG A 50 -16.31 -1.11 -11.32
N LYS A 51 -17.49 -1.08 -10.70
CA LYS A 51 -18.75 -0.86 -11.40
C LYS A 51 -18.83 0.53 -12.05
N LYS A 52 -18.16 1.52 -11.42
CA LYS A 52 -18.20 2.92 -11.89
C LYS A 52 -17.10 3.22 -12.93
N GLY A 53 -15.96 2.52 -12.89
CA GLY A 53 -14.86 2.79 -13.80
C GLY A 53 -13.57 2.09 -13.39
N GLN A 54 -12.46 2.52 -14.00
CA GLN A 54 -11.14 2.11 -13.56
C GLN A 54 -10.83 2.69 -12.17
N THR A 55 -10.01 2.00 -11.39
CA THR A 55 -9.57 2.47 -10.07
C THR A 55 -8.07 2.70 -10.09
N VAL A 56 -7.66 3.94 -9.80
CA VAL A 56 -6.27 4.30 -9.49
C VAL A 56 -6.08 4.13 -7.99
N LEU A 57 -5.35 3.09 -7.59
CA LEU A 57 -5.10 2.72 -6.20
C LEU A 57 -3.67 3.07 -5.81
N ILE A 58 -3.49 3.79 -4.70
CA ILE A 58 -2.20 4.31 -4.27
C ILE A 58 -1.91 3.86 -2.85
N PHE A 59 -0.79 3.18 -2.64
CA PHE A 59 -0.27 2.90 -1.31
C PHE A 59 0.73 3.98 -0.90
N TYR A 60 0.55 4.57 0.29
CA TYR A 60 1.46 5.56 0.83
C TYR A 60 1.78 5.32 2.31
N ARG A 61 2.88 5.88 2.79
CA ARG A 61 3.48 5.55 4.08
C ARG A 61 2.84 6.26 5.26
N GLY A 62 2.42 7.52 5.06
CA GLY A 62 1.83 8.33 6.12
C GLY A 62 1.99 9.84 5.91
N ASN A 63 1.28 10.63 6.71
CA ASN A 63 1.25 12.09 6.70
C ASN A 63 2.61 12.74 7.02
N TRP A 64 3.49 12.02 7.70
CA TRP A 64 4.84 12.43 8.06
C TRP A 64 5.83 12.31 6.90
N CYS A 65 5.44 11.67 5.78
CA CYS A 65 6.30 11.46 4.62
C CYS A 65 6.12 12.61 3.60
N PRO A 66 7.12 13.51 3.41
CA PRO A 66 6.97 14.67 2.52
C PRO A 66 6.77 14.30 1.06
N TYR A 67 7.40 13.22 0.60
CA TYR A 67 7.23 12.70 -0.77
C TYR A 67 5.81 12.16 -1.00
N CYS A 68 5.19 11.57 0.03
CA CYS A 68 3.81 11.10 -0.03
C CYS A 68 2.86 12.30 -0.16
N ASN A 69 3.02 13.30 0.72
CA ASN A 69 2.18 14.49 0.69
C ASN A 69 2.29 15.24 -0.65
N LYS A 70 3.52 15.39 -1.19
CA LYS A 70 3.73 15.99 -2.50
C LYS A 70 3.00 15.22 -3.62
N GLN A 71 3.07 13.89 -3.61
CA GLN A 71 2.37 13.05 -4.59
C GLN A 71 0.86 13.18 -4.45
N LEU A 72 0.31 13.03 -3.24
CA LEU A 72 -1.12 13.12 -3.00
C LEU A 72 -1.69 14.50 -3.33
N LYS A 73 -0.94 15.59 -3.02
CA LYS A 73 -1.32 16.95 -3.43
C LYS A 73 -1.39 17.09 -4.95
N GLY A 74 -0.36 16.63 -5.68
CA GLY A 74 -0.37 16.68 -7.14
C GLY A 74 -1.51 15.88 -7.76
N LEU A 75 -1.90 14.76 -7.15
CA LEU A 75 -3.05 13.97 -7.56
C LEU A 75 -4.37 14.66 -7.24
N GLN A 76 -4.46 15.34 -6.08
CA GLN A 76 -5.62 16.17 -5.76
C GLN A 76 -5.79 17.31 -6.75
N ASP A 77 -4.72 18.01 -7.10
CA ASP A 77 -4.75 19.11 -8.07
C ASP A 77 -5.15 18.63 -9.48
N SER A 78 -4.98 17.35 -9.76
CA SER A 78 -5.32 16.71 -11.05
C SER A 78 -6.51 15.76 -10.98
N LEU A 79 -7.25 15.75 -9.86
CA LEU A 79 -8.35 14.81 -9.63
C LEU A 79 -9.42 14.90 -10.71
N GLN A 80 -9.74 16.13 -11.16
CA GLN A 80 -10.70 16.33 -12.22
C GLN A 80 -10.30 15.62 -13.51
N LEU A 81 -9.03 15.71 -13.93
CA LEU A 81 -8.53 15.02 -15.12
C LEU A 81 -8.62 13.49 -15.01
N ILE A 82 -8.42 12.95 -13.80
CA ILE A 82 -8.55 11.51 -13.53
C ILE A 82 -10.01 11.08 -13.66
N THR A 83 -10.95 11.86 -13.09
CA THR A 83 -12.37 11.55 -13.12
C THR A 83 -12.99 11.74 -14.52
N GLU A 84 -12.56 12.75 -15.27
CA GLU A 84 -12.96 12.96 -16.67
C GLU A 84 -12.57 11.79 -17.58
N LYS A 85 -11.48 11.09 -17.25
CA LYS A 85 -11.10 9.83 -17.90
C LYS A 85 -11.89 8.61 -17.41
N GLY A 86 -12.91 8.80 -16.57
CA GLY A 86 -13.76 7.71 -16.04
C GLY A 86 -13.07 6.85 -14.97
N ALA A 87 -11.98 7.34 -14.37
CA ALA A 87 -11.30 6.63 -13.29
C ALA A 87 -11.60 7.24 -11.93
N GLN A 88 -11.46 6.45 -10.87
CA GLN A 88 -11.58 6.86 -9.49
C GLN A 88 -10.22 6.75 -8.81
N LEU A 89 -9.91 7.70 -7.94
CA LEU A 89 -8.67 7.76 -7.18
C LEU A 89 -8.93 7.35 -5.73
N ILE A 90 -8.16 6.38 -5.24
CA ILE A 90 -8.22 5.87 -3.87
C ILE A 90 -6.80 5.79 -3.31
N ALA A 91 -6.59 6.29 -2.09
CA ALA A 91 -5.33 6.12 -1.37
C ALA A 91 -5.49 5.15 -0.20
N ILE A 92 -4.43 4.40 0.10
CA ILE A 92 -4.37 3.40 1.17
C ILE A 92 -3.18 3.71 2.07
N THR A 93 -3.40 3.69 3.38
CA THR A 93 -2.35 3.92 4.37
C THR A 93 -2.57 3.08 5.63
N PRO A 94 -1.51 2.65 6.32
CA PRO A 94 -1.65 2.02 7.63
C PRO A 94 -1.95 3.02 8.76
N GLU A 95 -1.93 4.34 8.49
CA GLU A 95 -2.21 5.34 9.51
C GLU A 95 -3.67 5.31 9.98
N THR A 96 -3.87 5.48 11.27
CA THR A 96 -5.19 5.68 11.86
C THR A 96 -5.84 6.98 11.40
N LYS A 97 -7.10 7.17 11.74
CA LYS A 97 -7.88 8.37 11.37
C LYS A 97 -7.14 9.68 11.60
N GLY A 98 -6.45 9.86 12.74
CA GLY A 98 -5.72 11.11 13.03
C GLY A 98 -4.58 11.38 12.03
N GLY A 99 -3.89 10.34 11.56
CA GLY A 99 -2.88 10.46 10.50
C GLY A 99 -3.52 10.79 9.15
N ILE A 100 -4.65 10.17 8.83
CA ILE A 100 -5.41 10.44 7.61
C ILE A 100 -5.94 11.87 7.62
N ASP A 101 -6.53 12.35 8.72
CA ASP A 101 -7.01 13.73 8.85
C ASP A 101 -5.85 14.74 8.64
N SER A 102 -4.67 14.42 9.17
CA SER A 102 -3.46 15.23 8.94
C SER A 102 -3.03 15.23 7.47
N THR A 103 -3.16 14.10 6.76
CA THR A 103 -2.90 14.01 5.31
C THR A 103 -3.89 14.89 4.55
N VAL A 104 -5.18 14.81 4.86
CA VAL A 104 -6.24 15.65 4.25
C VAL A 104 -5.92 17.13 4.45
N ALA A 105 -5.58 17.54 5.68
CA ALA A 105 -5.25 18.93 5.97
C ALA A 105 -4.03 19.45 5.19
N LYS A 106 -3.01 18.61 4.98
CA LYS A 106 -1.78 18.96 4.24
C LYS A 106 -1.94 18.98 2.72
N THR A 107 -2.83 18.15 2.20
CA THR A 107 -2.93 17.91 0.74
C THR A 107 -4.20 18.46 0.11
N GLY A 108 -5.22 18.74 0.91
CA GLY A 108 -6.56 19.11 0.44
C GLY A 108 -7.30 17.95 -0.21
N ALA A 109 -6.87 16.68 0.03
CA ALA A 109 -7.45 15.50 -0.61
C ALA A 109 -8.94 15.37 -0.32
N ILE A 110 -9.76 15.31 -1.37
CA ILE A 110 -11.21 15.03 -1.31
C ILE A 110 -11.53 13.61 -1.79
N PHE A 111 -10.57 12.90 -2.38
CA PHE A 111 -10.72 11.48 -2.73
C PHE A 111 -10.63 10.61 -1.46
N PRO A 112 -11.21 9.39 -1.48
CA PRO A 112 -11.15 8.48 -0.34
C PRO A 112 -9.71 8.09 0.03
N ILE A 113 -9.39 8.19 1.32
CA ILE A 113 -8.17 7.68 1.94
C ILE A 113 -8.58 6.61 2.94
N LEU A 114 -8.19 5.37 2.70
CA LEU A 114 -8.64 4.22 3.45
C LEU A 114 -7.59 3.79 4.48
N TYR A 115 -8.07 3.43 5.67
CA TYR A 115 -7.25 2.85 6.73
C TYR A 115 -7.03 1.37 6.48
N ASP A 116 -5.77 0.99 6.26
CA ASP A 116 -5.33 -0.40 6.13
C ASP A 116 -4.82 -0.91 7.47
N GLU A 117 -5.73 -1.42 8.30
CA GLU A 117 -5.42 -1.94 9.62
C GLU A 117 -4.35 -3.04 9.54
N GLU A 118 -3.26 -2.84 10.30
CA GLU A 118 -2.09 -3.73 10.35
C GLU A 118 -1.40 -3.96 8.98
N GLY A 119 -1.72 -3.17 7.95
CA GLY A 119 -1.12 -3.32 6.62
C GLY A 119 -1.57 -4.58 5.88
N LYS A 120 -2.77 -5.10 6.18
CA LYS A 120 -3.30 -6.35 5.59
C LYS A 120 -3.49 -6.23 4.08
N LEU A 121 -4.03 -5.11 3.63
CA LEU A 121 -4.22 -4.88 2.19
C LEU A 121 -2.88 -4.66 1.49
N ALA A 122 -1.96 -3.91 2.10
CA ALA A 122 -0.61 -3.73 1.57
C ALA A 122 0.12 -5.09 1.45
N ALA A 123 -0.09 -6.01 2.41
CA ALA A 123 0.45 -7.37 2.33
C ALA A 123 -0.19 -8.17 1.19
N ALA A 124 -1.51 -8.09 0.99
CA ALA A 124 -2.21 -8.77 -0.10
C ALA A 124 -1.75 -8.27 -1.48
N TYR A 125 -1.40 -6.98 -1.59
CA TYR A 125 -0.80 -6.40 -2.80
C TYR A 125 0.72 -6.60 -2.90
N GLN A 126 1.33 -7.33 -1.97
CA GLN A 126 2.77 -7.63 -1.90
C GLN A 126 3.64 -6.35 -1.87
N VAL A 127 3.12 -5.29 -1.27
CA VAL A 127 3.86 -4.02 -1.12
C VAL A 127 4.29 -3.75 0.32
N SER A 128 3.90 -4.57 1.29
CA SER A 128 4.22 -4.36 2.70
C SER A 128 5.61 -4.87 3.07
N PHE A 129 6.28 -4.18 3.98
CA PHE A 129 7.54 -4.64 4.57
C PHE A 129 7.61 -4.28 6.06
N LYS A 130 8.32 -5.10 6.83
CA LYS A 130 8.62 -4.82 8.23
C LYS A 130 9.78 -3.82 8.30
N VAL A 131 9.59 -2.74 9.04
CA VAL A 131 10.64 -1.75 9.28
C VAL A 131 11.62 -2.29 10.32
N ASP A 132 12.92 -2.25 10.03
CA ASP A 132 13.95 -2.68 10.96
C ASP A 132 14.01 -1.78 12.21
N GLU A 133 14.45 -2.34 13.33
CA GLU A 133 14.47 -1.65 14.63
C GLU A 133 15.32 -0.36 14.62
N LYS A 134 16.44 -0.35 13.92
CA LYS A 134 17.30 0.83 13.79
C LYS A 134 16.55 1.96 13.09
N THR A 135 15.80 1.63 12.06
CA THR A 135 14.96 2.59 11.33
C THR A 135 13.76 3.05 12.16
N VAL A 136 13.09 2.15 12.91
CA VAL A 136 12.01 2.51 13.85
C VAL A 136 12.53 3.51 14.90
N ASN A 137 13.67 3.22 15.51
CA ASN A 137 14.27 4.12 16.50
C ASN A 137 14.63 5.50 15.91
N ARG A 138 15.16 5.54 14.68
CA ARG A 138 15.45 6.78 13.97
C ARG A 138 14.19 7.60 13.70
N TYR A 139 13.09 6.98 13.31
CA TYR A 139 11.79 7.65 13.15
C TYR A 139 11.28 8.20 14.49
N LYS A 140 11.37 7.39 15.55
CA LYS A 140 10.95 7.82 16.90
C LYS A 140 11.74 9.03 17.40
N MET A 141 13.06 9.06 17.18
CA MET A 141 13.90 10.23 17.50
C MET A 141 13.51 11.48 16.68
N ALA A 142 12.98 11.28 15.47
CA ALA A 142 12.44 12.36 14.64
C ALA A 142 10.97 12.70 14.95
N GLY A 143 10.42 12.21 16.05
CA GLY A 143 9.04 12.47 16.48
C GLY A 143 7.97 11.62 15.78
N ILE A 144 8.37 10.57 15.04
CA ILE A 144 7.46 9.69 14.27
C ILE A 144 7.40 8.34 14.98
N ASP A 145 6.39 8.13 15.81
CA ASP A 145 6.13 6.83 16.44
C ASP A 145 5.23 5.98 15.53
N LEU A 146 5.84 5.12 14.70
CA LEU A 146 5.13 4.29 13.72
C LEU A 146 4.12 3.34 14.39
N LEU A 147 4.45 2.77 15.55
CA LEU A 147 3.54 1.85 16.24
C LEU A 147 2.28 2.56 16.71
N LYS A 148 2.45 3.76 17.29
CA LYS A 148 1.35 4.58 17.78
C LYS A 148 0.53 5.15 16.62
N THR A 149 1.20 5.71 15.60
CA THR A 149 0.54 6.36 14.45
C THR A 149 -0.32 5.39 13.65
N ASN A 150 0.14 4.15 13.52
CA ASN A 150 -0.53 3.12 12.73
C ASN A 150 -1.36 2.15 13.60
N ASN A 151 -1.33 2.28 14.93
CA ASN A 151 -1.94 1.33 15.87
C ASN A 151 -1.51 -0.13 15.59
N GLN A 152 -0.19 -0.35 15.42
CA GLN A 152 0.38 -1.63 15.03
C GLN A 152 1.23 -2.24 16.16
N LYS A 153 1.24 -3.58 16.26
CA LYS A 153 2.12 -4.34 17.16
C LYS A 153 3.56 -4.43 16.65
N ALA A 154 3.73 -4.39 15.34
CA ALA A 154 5.03 -4.37 14.66
C ALA A 154 5.01 -3.26 13.60
N ALA A 155 6.12 -2.55 13.45
CA ALA A 155 6.22 -1.47 12.47
C ALA A 155 6.23 -2.04 11.04
N VAL A 156 5.10 -1.92 10.35
CA VAL A 156 4.92 -2.33 8.96
C VAL A 156 4.54 -1.10 8.13
N LEU A 157 5.19 -0.94 7.00
CA LEU A 157 4.91 0.14 6.05
C LEU A 157 4.75 -0.42 4.64
N PRO A 158 3.95 0.23 3.78
CA PRO A 158 3.98 -0.08 2.36
C PRO A 158 5.19 0.56 1.67
N VAL A 159 5.76 -0.15 0.70
CA VAL A 159 6.48 0.50 -0.41
C VAL A 159 5.44 1.31 -1.17
N PRO A 160 5.67 2.61 -1.41
CA PRO A 160 4.73 3.40 -2.17
C PRO A 160 4.56 2.86 -3.59
N ALA A 161 3.33 2.49 -3.92
CA ALA A 161 2.99 1.87 -5.17
C ALA A 161 1.71 2.47 -5.75
N VAL A 162 1.57 2.41 -7.08
CA VAL A 162 0.36 2.82 -7.79
C VAL A 162 -0.07 1.69 -8.72
N TYR A 163 -1.36 1.36 -8.66
CA TYR A 163 -1.99 0.39 -9.52
C TYR A 163 -3.18 1.03 -10.25
N ILE A 164 -3.36 0.71 -11.52
CA ILE A 164 -4.62 0.97 -12.21
C ILE A 164 -5.30 -0.38 -12.41
N ILE A 165 -6.55 -0.46 -11.94
CA ILE A 165 -7.35 -1.69 -11.93
C ILE A 165 -8.56 -1.46 -12.83
N ASN A 166 -8.78 -2.32 -13.80
CA ASN A 166 -9.92 -2.23 -14.72
C ASN A 166 -11.24 -2.74 -14.09
N LYS A 167 -12.34 -2.62 -14.82
CA LYS A 167 -13.68 -3.08 -14.39
C LYS A 167 -13.74 -4.58 -14.09
N GLU A 168 -12.89 -5.38 -14.75
CA GLU A 168 -12.78 -6.83 -14.56
C GLU A 168 -11.95 -7.20 -13.32
N GLY A 169 -11.33 -6.19 -12.64
CA GLY A 169 -10.48 -6.39 -11.48
C GLY A 169 -9.07 -6.86 -11.82
N THR A 170 -8.61 -6.57 -13.01
CA THR A 170 -7.24 -6.88 -13.45
C THR A 170 -6.38 -5.63 -13.35
N ILE A 171 -5.15 -5.78 -12.87
CA ILE A 171 -4.15 -4.71 -12.83
C ILE A 171 -3.67 -4.46 -14.26
N THR A 172 -3.94 -3.27 -14.81
CA THR A 172 -3.55 -2.87 -16.16
C THR A 172 -2.31 -1.98 -16.20
N TYR A 173 -1.99 -1.35 -15.09
CA TYR A 173 -0.78 -0.55 -14.90
C TYR A 173 -0.26 -0.72 -13.48
N ARG A 174 1.04 -0.67 -13.34
CA ARG A 174 1.76 -0.77 -12.08
C ARG A 174 2.94 0.21 -12.07
N TYR A 175 3.06 1.00 -10.98
CA TYR A 175 4.31 1.64 -10.59
C TYR A 175 4.72 1.14 -9.22
N PHE A 176 5.94 0.63 -9.12
CA PHE A 176 6.53 0.14 -7.88
C PHE A 176 8.03 0.45 -7.89
N ASP A 177 8.52 1.13 -6.84
CA ASP A 177 9.94 1.44 -6.66
C ASP A 177 10.26 1.38 -5.16
N ASP A 178 11.22 0.57 -4.76
CA ASP A 178 11.66 0.42 -3.38
C ASP A 178 12.33 1.72 -2.85
N ASN A 179 12.83 2.56 -3.74
CA ASN A 179 13.22 3.90 -3.39
C ASN A 179 12.00 4.79 -3.19
N TYR A 180 11.55 4.89 -1.93
CA TYR A 180 10.36 5.67 -1.56
C TYR A 180 10.38 7.15 -1.97
N ARG A 181 11.51 7.69 -2.44
CA ARG A 181 11.61 9.07 -2.93
C ARG A 181 11.16 9.21 -4.38
N ARG A 182 11.23 8.13 -5.16
CA ARG A 182 10.75 8.12 -6.55
C ARG A 182 9.25 7.94 -6.58
N ARG A 183 8.60 8.64 -7.49
CA ARG A 183 7.14 8.61 -7.66
C ARG A 183 6.78 8.66 -9.13
N VAL A 184 5.74 7.93 -9.49
CA VAL A 184 5.11 8.09 -10.79
C VAL A 184 4.54 9.50 -10.94
N THR A 185 4.63 10.05 -12.13
CA THR A 185 4.06 11.37 -12.44
C THR A 185 2.55 11.26 -12.69
N VAL A 186 1.81 12.35 -12.46
CA VAL A 186 0.38 12.44 -12.82
C VAL A 186 0.19 12.21 -14.32
N LYS A 187 1.06 12.77 -15.16
CA LYS A 187 1.04 12.57 -16.61
C LYS A 187 1.08 11.09 -16.99
N GLU A 188 1.94 10.34 -16.34
CA GLU A 188 2.09 8.90 -16.59
C GLU A 188 0.85 8.11 -16.11
N ILE A 189 0.27 8.46 -14.97
CA ILE A 189 -1.00 7.86 -14.50
C ILE A 189 -2.09 8.12 -15.52
N LEU A 190 -2.28 9.38 -15.97
CA LEU A 190 -3.29 9.77 -16.95
C LEU A 190 -3.11 9.08 -18.30
N ALA A 191 -1.86 8.83 -18.72
CA ALA A 191 -1.56 8.11 -19.97
C ALA A 191 -1.98 6.63 -19.93
N ASN A 192 -2.08 6.05 -18.72
CA ASN A 192 -2.42 4.63 -18.52
C ASN A 192 -3.89 4.38 -18.12
N ILE A 193 -4.70 5.44 -17.92
CA ILE A 193 -6.16 5.35 -17.80
C ILE A 193 -6.73 5.25 -19.22
N LYS A 194 -7.50 4.18 -19.46
CA LYS A 194 -8.09 3.85 -20.79
C LYS A 194 -9.58 4.06 -20.78
#